data_cf4a0847779d41b388e850c391797d3c
#
_entry.id   cf4a0847779d41b388e850c391797d3c
#
_cell.length_a   1.000
_cell.length_b   1.000
_cell.length_c   1.000
_cell.angle_alpha   90.00
_cell.angle_beta   90.00
_cell.angle_gamma   90.00
#
_symmetry.space_group_name_H-M   'P 1'
#
loop_
_entity.id
_entity.type
_entity.pdbx_description
1 polymer ?
#
loop_
_entity_poly.entity_id
_entity_poly.type
_entity_poly.pdbx_seq_one_letter_code
_entity_poly.pdbx_strand_id
1 'polypeptide(L)'
;QKRYGGFFYEEFLRELQGKKGMAVYQEMSENDDTIGAILFSIEMLIRQASWDIQPGGTTPADEEARDFVLSCMDDMSDTWSNTISEILSFLTYGWSAHEIVYKRRCGKRSDPQLRSKSPAGLIGWQKLPIRSQDTLYEWLYDDNDNIRGIIQNPPPDFGFIEIPVEKLLLFKTKSRKGNPEGRSILRNAYRDWYFKRRIQEIEGIGIERDLAGFPVLTAPEGLDIWNAEDPEMVAIKNAAENIVQNIRRDSLEGLVAPNGWELKLLTSGGQRQV
;
A
#
# COMPACT_ATOMS: atom_id res chain seq x y z
N GLN A 1 5.81 17.20 -20.76
CA GLN A 1 5.13 16.91 -19.50
C GLN A 1 3.63 16.73 -19.77
N LYS A 2 3.06 15.59 -19.36
CA LYS A 2 1.62 15.35 -19.46
C LYS A 2 0.95 15.82 -18.17
N ARG A 3 0.73 17.12 -18.06
CA ARG A 3 0.08 17.79 -16.94
C ARG A 3 -1.23 18.43 -17.39
N TYR A 4 -2.30 18.19 -16.67
CA TYR A 4 -3.59 18.83 -16.88
C TYR A 4 -4.07 19.38 -15.54
N GLY A 5 -4.12 20.72 -15.38
CA GLY A 5 -4.27 21.33 -14.08
C GLY A 5 -3.11 20.91 -13.17
N GLY A 6 -3.37 20.55 -11.93
CA GLY A 6 -2.39 20.03 -10.97
C GLY A 6 -2.14 18.54 -11.02
N PHE A 7 -2.64 17.82 -12.05
CA PHE A 7 -2.54 16.35 -12.13
C PHE A 7 -1.51 15.90 -13.16
N PHE A 8 -0.82 14.78 -12.87
CA PHE A 8 0.19 14.16 -13.73
C PHE A 8 -0.30 12.84 -14.31
N TYR A 9 -0.11 12.65 -15.62
CA TYR A 9 -0.49 11.45 -16.37
C TYR A 9 0.72 10.86 -17.12
N GLU A 10 1.85 10.71 -16.41
CA GLU A 10 3.09 10.17 -17.00
C GLU A 10 3.10 8.62 -17.03
N GLU A 11 2.34 7.98 -16.12
CA GLU A 11 2.20 6.52 -16.09
C GLU A 11 1.16 6.07 -17.13
N PHE A 12 1.53 5.08 -17.96
CA PHE A 12 0.64 4.59 -19.01
C PHE A 12 -0.35 3.52 -18.52
N LEU A 13 -0.01 2.80 -17.43
CA LEU A 13 -0.91 1.84 -16.80
C LEU A 13 -1.90 2.57 -15.91
N ARG A 14 -3.18 2.45 -16.22
CA ARG A 14 -4.24 3.16 -15.49
C ARG A 14 -4.36 2.74 -14.03
N GLU A 15 -4.07 1.48 -13.72
CA GLU A 15 -4.06 0.95 -12.36
C GLU A 15 -2.94 1.52 -11.49
N LEU A 16 -1.90 2.08 -12.08
CA LEU A 16 -0.77 2.69 -11.37
C LEU A 16 -0.83 4.23 -11.35
N GLN A 17 -1.96 4.82 -11.74
CA GLN A 17 -2.14 6.27 -11.76
C GLN A 17 -2.85 6.75 -10.49
N GLY A 18 -2.38 7.88 -9.93
CA GLY A 18 -3.00 8.57 -8.81
C GLY A 18 -3.27 7.67 -7.61
N LYS A 19 -4.40 7.83 -6.95
CA LYS A 19 -4.78 7.08 -5.74
C LYS A 19 -4.83 5.57 -5.95
N LYS A 20 -5.20 5.09 -7.15
CA LYS A 20 -5.18 3.64 -7.45
C LYS A 20 -3.76 3.09 -7.43
N GLY A 21 -2.82 3.82 -8.01
CA GLY A 21 -1.41 3.44 -7.98
C GLY A 21 -0.86 3.41 -6.56
N MET A 22 -1.23 4.35 -5.70
CA MET A 22 -0.85 4.34 -4.29
C MET A 22 -1.35 3.09 -3.57
N ALA A 23 -2.62 2.71 -3.76
CA ALA A 23 -3.18 1.48 -3.17
C ALA A 23 -2.45 0.22 -3.66
N VAL A 24 -2.11 0.14 -4.96
CA VAL A 24 -1.34 -0.99 -5.50
C VAL A 24 0.05 -1.07 -4.89
N TYR A 25 0.77 0.06 -4.80
CA TYR A 25 2.11 0.07 -4.20
C TYR A 25 2.08 -0.25 -2.71
N GLN A 26 1.03 0.18 -2.01
CA GLN A 26 0.80 -0.20 -0.62
C GLN A 26 0.62 -1.72 -0.51
N GLU A 27 -0.26 -2.30 -1.32
CA GLU A 27 -0.50 -3.74 -1.34
C GLU A 27 0.78 -4.53 -1.65
N MET A 28 1.59 -4.07 -2.61
CA MET A 28 2.88 -4.68 -2.93
C MET A 28 3.84 -4.65 -1.74
N SER A 29 3.91 -3.53 -1.03
CA SER A 29 4.86 -3.35 0.09
C SER A 29 4.45 -4.08 1.37
N GLU A 30 3.13 -4.23 1.61
CA GLU A 30 2.61 -4.80 2.85
C GLU A 30 2.32 -6.30 2.74
N ASN A 31 1.98 -6.81 1.54
CA ASN A 31 1.53 -8.19 1.36
C ASN A 31 2.54 -9.08 0.60
N ASP A 32 3.57 -8.53 -0.04
CA ASP A 32 4.62 -9.34 -0.66
C ASP A 32 5.83 -9.45 0.28
N ASP A 33 6.15 -10.65 0.69
CA ASP A 33 7.22 -10.99 1.63
C ASP A 33 8.60 -10.52 1.14
N THR A 34 8.90 -10.72 -0.13
CA THR A 34 10.18 -10.33 -0.74
C THR A 34 10.32 -8.82 -0.84
N ILE A 35 9.26 -8.13 -1.32
CA ILE A 35 9.26 -6.67 -1.44
C ILE A 35 9.37 -6.04 -0.04
N GLY A 36 8.57 -6.51 0.92
CA GLY A 36 8.60 -6.02 2.29
C GLY A 36 9.96 -6.19 2.94
N ALA A 37 10.60 -7.36 2.79
CA ALA A 37 11.93 -7.62 3.33
C ALA A 37 13.00 -6.70 2.73
N ILE A 38 12.94 -6.43 1.43
CA ILE A 38 13.90 -5.54 0.75
C ILE A 38 13.71 -4.10 1.23
N LEU A 39 12.48 -3.59 1.28
CA LEU A 39 12.17 -2.24 1.76
C LEU A 39 12.61 -2.06 3.21
N PHE A 40 12.30 -3.03 4.08
CA PHE A 40 12.73 -3.03 5.47
C PHE A 40 14.27 -3.02 5.61
N SER A 41 14.97 -3.82 4.79
CA SER A 41 16.44 -3.85 4.79
C SER A 41 17.04 -2.50 4.39
N ILE A 42 16.49 -1.85 3.37
CA ILE A 42 16.93 -0.52 2.94
C ILE A 42 16.66 0.51 4.05
N GLU A 43 15.48 0.47 4.65
CA GLU A 43 15.12 1.35 5.78
C GLU A 43 16.11 1.20 6.94
N MET A 44 16.39 -0.05 7.36
CA MET A 44 17.31 -0.30 8.47
C MET A 44 18.72 0.19 8.18
N LEU A 45 19.23 0.01 6.96
CA LEU A 45 20.54 0.52 6.56
C LEU A 45 20.62 2.06 6.63
N ILE A 46 19.59 2.75 6.17
CA ILE A 46 19.57 4.21 6.16
C ILE A 46 19.38 4.76 7.59
N ARG A 47 18.56 4.11 8.40
CA ARG A 47 18.35 4.52 9.81
C ARG A 47 19.60 4.35 10.68
N GLN A 48 20.48 3.41 10.34
CA GLN A 48 21.77 3.21 11.03
C GLN A 48 22.81 4.28 10.67
N ALA A 49 22.61 5.04 9.58
CA ALA A 49 23.53 6.09 9.19
C ALA A 49 23.54 7.21 10.26
N SER A 50 24.74 7.67 10.61
CA SER A 50 24.90 8.86 11.43
C SER A 50 24.64 10.11 10.60
N TRP A 51 23.74 10.94 11.06
CA TRP A 51 23.43 12.22 10.40
C TRP A 51 24.21 13.33 11.10
N ASP A 52 25.07 14.01 10.37
CA ASP A 52 25.84 15.15 10.82
C ASP A 52 25.55 16.37 9.96
N ILE A 53 25.50 17.54 10.58
CA ILE A 53 25.28 18.82 9.89
C ILE A 53 26.59 19.55 9.87
N GLN A 54 27.10 19.81 8.69
CA GLN A 54 28.32 20.57 8.49
C GLN A 54 28.01 22.05 8.32
N PRO A 55 28.82 22.97 8.88
CA PRO A 55 28.66 24.40 8.67
C PRO A 55 28.86 24.76 7.20
N GLY A 56 28.12 25.73 6.70
CA GLY A 56 28.21 26.18 5.29
C GLY A 56 29.50 26.94 4.97
N GLY A 57 30.23 27.38 5.96
CA GLY A 57 31.52 28.08 5.87
C GLY A 57 32.33 27.95 7.15
N THR A 58 33.33 28.83 7.31
CA THR A 58 34.26 28.83 8.45
C THR A 58 34.06 30.01 9.41
N THR A 59 32.96 30.76 9.26
CA THR A 59 32.67 31.91 10.13
C THR A 59 31.97 31.44 11.41
N PRO A 60 32.09 32.18 12.52
CA PRO A 60 31.35 31.88 13.75
C PRO A 60 29.82 31.82 13.54
N ALA A 61 29.29 32.59 12.60
CA ALA A 61 27.87 32.56 12.24
C ALA A 61 27.46 31.23 11.57
N ASP A 62 28.35 30.63 10.78
CA ASP A 62 28.10 29.32 10.13
C ASP A 62 28.06 28.20 11.19
N GLU A 63 28.93 28.27 12.19
CA GLU A 63 28.94 27.31 13.30
C GLU A 63 27.71 27.46 14.18
N GLU A 64 27.32 28.70 14.51
CA GLU A 64 26.07 28.97 15.25
C GLU A 64 24.84 28.44 14.52
N ALA A 65 24.76 28.63 13.20
CA ALA A 65 23.68 28.12 12.36
C ALA A 65 23.63 26.58 12.38
N ARG A 66 24.78 25.88 12.25
CA ARG A 66 24.88 24.44 12.40
C ARG A 66 24.35 23.96 13.75
N ASP A 67 24.84 24.54 14.84
CA ASP A 67 24.47 24.17 16.21
C ASP A 67 22.98 24.43 16.47
N PHE A 68 22.46 25.51 15.91
CA PHE A 68 21.03 25.79 15.97
C PHE A 68 20.20 24.71 15.28
N VAL A 69 20.56 24.27 14.06
CA VAL A 69 19.84 23.24 13.32
C VAL A 69 19.92 21.89 14.04
N LEU A 70 21.11 21.49 14.53
CA LEU A 70 21.29 20.29 15.34
C LEU A 70 20.38 20.32 16.58
N SER A 71 20.34 21.46 17.26
CA SER A 71 19.47 21.63 18.43
C SER A 71 17.98 21.58 18.10
N CYS A 72 17.57 21.97 16.88
CA CYS A 72 16.20 21.85 16.41
C CYS A 72 15.81 20.40 16.15
N MET A 73 16.72 19.60 15.55
CA MET A 73 16.51 18.17 15.32
C MET A 73 16.31 17.42 16.64
N ASP A 74 17.12 17.73 17.67
CA ASP A 74 17.02 17.09 18.99
C ASP A 74 15.79 17.55 19.81
N ASP A 75 15.21 18.70 19.46
CA ASP A 75 14.09 19.31 20.18
C ASP A 75 12.71 19.02 19.55
N MET A 76 12.64 18.25 18.49
CA MET A 76 11.37 17.83 17.89
C MET A 76 10.55 16.94 18.83
N SER A 77 9.24 16.91 18.65
CA SER A 77 8.34 16.02 19.38
C SER A 77 8.46 14.55 18.94
N ASP A 78 8.99 14.32 17.76
CA ASP A 78 9.31 13.01 17.23
C ASP A 78 10.82 12.85 17.02
N THR A 79 11.30 11.61 16.99
CA THR A 79 12.73 11.34 16.79
C THR A 79 13.12 11.53 15.34
N TRP A 80 14.36 11.98 15.11
CA TRP A 80 14.91 12.08 13.75
C TRP A 80 14.86 10.74 13.01
N SER A 81 15.14 9.63 13.72
CA SER A 81 15.06 8.29 13.15
C SER A 81 13.67 7.91 12.67
N ASN A 82 12.60 8.27 13.40
CA ASN A 82 11.22 8.04 12.96
C ASN A 82 10.87 8.94 11.77
N THR A 83 11.29 10.19 11.80
CA THR A 83 11.13 11.10 10.66
C THR A 83 11.77 10.55 9.40
N ILE A 84 12.98 9.95 9.50
CA ILE A 84 13.63 9.28 8.36
C ILE A 84 12.80 8.11 7.86
N SER A 85 12.23 7.28 8.73
CA SER A 85 11.35 6.17 8.31
C SER A 85 10.16 6.67 7.50
N GLU A 86 9.50 7.74 7.94
CA GLU A 86 8.38 8.33 7.21
C GLU A 86 8.84 8.94 5.87
N ILE A 87 10.00 9.60 5.84
CA ILE A 87 10.60 10.14 4.61
C ILE A 87 10.79 9.01 3.60
N LEU A 88 11.31 7.85 4.03
CA LEU A 88 11.62 6.73 3.14
C LEU A 88 10.40 6.12 2.44
N SER A 89 9.18 6.50 2.82
CA SER A 89 7.97 6.16 2.05
C SER A 89 8.05 6.63 0.59
N PHE A 90 8.93 7.61 0.28
CA PHE A 90 9.16 8.02 -1.11
C PHE A 90 9.71 6.89 -1.99
N LEU A 91 10.35 5.87 -1.41
CA LEU A 91 10.80 4.70 -2.16
C LEU A 91 9.61 3.90 -2.69
N THR A 92 8.61 3.68 -1.84
CA THR A 92 7.39 2.95 -2.20
C THR A 92 6.51 3.73 -3.17
N TYR A 93 6.27 5.01 -2.89
CA TYR A 93 5.29 5.80 -3.65
C TYR A 93 5.90 6.69 -4.74
N GLY A 94 7.22 6.85 -4.74
CA GLY A 94 7.93 7.76 -5.65
C GLY A 94 8.23 9.12 -5.05
N TRP A 95 7.44 9.58 -4.06
CA TRP A 95 7.60 10.84 -3.35
C TRP A 95 7.04 10.77 -1.93
N SER A 96 7.52 11.66 -1.07
CA SER A 96 6.91 11.96 0.22
C SER A 96 6.97 13.46 0.49
N ALA A 97 5.96 14.00 1.15
CA ALA A 97 5.88 15.40 1.53
C ALA A 97 5.69 15.52 3.03
N HIS A 98 6.49 16.37 3.65
CA HIS A 98 6.45 16.63 5.08
C HIS A 98 6.18 18.10 5.32
N GLU A 99 5.22 18.42 6.17
CA GLU A 99 4.97 19.80 6.56
C GLU A 99 5.90 20.21 7.68
N ILE A 100 6.50 21.40 7.57
CA ILE A 100 7.32 21.97 8.63
C ILE A 100 6.38 22.68 9.64
N VAL A 101 6.19 22.05 10.79
CA VAL A 101 5.45 22.66 11.90
C VAL A 101 6.42 23.30 12.88
N TYR A 102 6.25 24.59 13.09
CA TYR A 102 7.14 25.37 13.95
C TYR A 102 6.62 25.47 15.39
N LYS A 103 7.54 25.60 16.34
CA LYS A 103 7.26 26.01 17.73
C LYS A 103 8.22 27.10 18.18
N ARG A 104 7.74 27.95 19.11
CA ARG A 104 8.61 28.86 19.81
C ARG A 104 9.27 28.16 21.00
N ARG A 105 10.59 28.10 21.01
CA ARG A 105 11.40 27.37 21.98
C ARG A 105 11.58 28.18 23.29
N CYS A 106 10.64 28.04 24.21
CA CYS A 106 10.56 28.76 25.45
C CYS A 106 10.71 27.89 26.72
N GLY A 107 11.46 26.78 26.61
CA GLY A 107 11.68 25.85 27.71
C GLY A 107 10.44 25.07 28.12
N LYS A 108 10.26 24.84 29.42
CA LYS A 108 9.14 24.08 29.96
C LYS A 108 7.82 24.84 29.81
N ARG A 109 6.84 24.25 29.12
CA ARG A 109 5.46 24.72 28.99
C ARG A 109 4.48 23.69 29.53
N SER A 110 3.27 24.14 29.86
CA SER A 110 2.17 23.28 30.31
C SER A 110 1.77 22.27 29.21
N ASP A 111 1.70 22.73 27.96
CA ASP A 111 1.46 21.87 26.81
C ASP A 111 2.71 21.04 26.49
N PRO A 112 2.65 19.70 26.58
CA PRO A 112 3.77 18.82 26.27
C PRO A 112 4.31 18.98 24.86
N GLN A 113 3.45 19.28 23.87
CA GLN A 113 3.84 19.42 22.48
C GLN A 113 4.66 20.68 22.19
N LEU A 114 4.49 21.71 23.02
CA LEU A 114 5.22 22.96 22.92
C LEU A 114 6.45 23.06 23.83
N ARG A 115 6.73 22.01 24.60
CA ARG A 115 7.94 21.92 25.41
C ARG A 115 9.19 21.98 24.55
N SER A 116 10.22 22.65 25.07
CA SER A 116 11.51 22.77 24.40
C SER A 116 12.63 22.54 25.39
N LYS A 117 13.70 21.89 24.92
CA LYS A 117 14.96 21.76 25.67
C LYS A 117 15.69 23.11 25.78
N SER A 118 15.45 24.03 24.83
CA SER A 118 16.05 25.34 24.77
C SER A 118 15.11 26.43 25.30
N PRO A 119 15.56 27.34 26.19
CA PRO A 119 14.80 28.49 26.64
C PRO A 119 14.98 29.76 25.79
N ALA A 120 15.73 29.69 24.68
CA ALA A 120 16.21 30.86 23.94
C ALA A 120 15.12 31.69 23.25
N GLY A 121 13.88 31.23 23.23
CA GLY A 121 12.75 31.96 22.61
C GLY A 121 12.74 31.98 21.07
N LEU A 122 13.73 31.32 20.44
CA LEU A 122 13.84 31.21 19.00
C LEU A 122 12.78 30.26 18.41
N ILE A 123 12.48 30.41 17.14
CA ILE A 123 11.55 29.54 16.41
C ILE A 123 12.34 28.34 15.91
N GLY A 124 11.91 27.15 16.28
CA GLY A 124 12.48 25.88 15.80
C GLY A 124 11.39 24.93 15.32
N TRP A 125 11.78 23.72 14.93
CA TRP A 125 10.85 22.70 14.51
C TRP A 125 10.12 22.05 15.69
N GLN A 126 8.81 21.93 15.59
CA GLN A 126 8.01 21.11 16.50
C GLN A 126 8.00 19.66 16.02
N LYS A 127 7.65 19.46 14.76
CA LYS A 127 7.58 18.16 14.08
C LYS A 127 7.60 18.37 12.58
N LEU A 128 7.91 17.29 11.85
CA LEU A 128 7.89 17.20 10.40
C LEU A 128 6.93 16.10 9.95
N PRO A 129 5.61 16.21 10.22
CA PRO A 129 4.67 15.14 9.95
C PRO A 129 4.54 14.90 8.45
N ILE A 130 4.46 13.62 8.08
CA ILE A 130 4.17 13.25 6.71
C ILE A 130 2.77 13.71 6.32
N ARG A 131 2.63 14.18 5.09
CA ARG A 131 1.35 14.41 4.45
C ARG A 131 1.09 13.24 3.51
N SER A 132 0.13 12.41 3.91
CA SER A 132 -0.15 11.14 3.23
C SER A 132 -0.38 11.32 1.73
N GLN A 133 0.22 10.46 0.93
CA GLN A 133 0.18 10.55 -0.53
C GLN A 133 -1.23 10.32 -1.09
N ASP A 134 -2.03 9.51 -0.41
CA ASP A 134 -3.43 9.21 -0.79
C ASP A 134 -4.38 10.39 -0.59
N THR A 135 -4.00 11.35 0.28
CA THR A 135 -4.77 12.56 0.53
C THR A 135 -4.43 13.71 -0.42
N LEU A 136 -3.41 13.57 -1.24
CA LEU A 136 -3.07 14.57 -2.26
C LEU A 136 -4.25 14.73 -3.22
N TYR A 137 -4.71 15.98 -3.36
CA TYR A 137 -5.72 16.34 -4.34
C TYR A 137 -5.07 16.87 -5.63
N GLU A 138 -4.22 17.92 -5.51
CA GLU A 138 -3.50 18.47 -6.67
C GLU A 138 -2.21 19.19 -6.27
N TRP A 139 -1.32 19.38 -7.24
CA TRP A 139 -0.12 20.21 -7.15
C TRP A 139 -0.41 21.62 -7.64
N LEU A 140 -0.06 22.61 -6.84
CA LEU A 140 -0.17 24.02 -7.21
C LEU A 140 1.10 24.52 -7.88
N TYR A 141 0.94 25.30 -8.94
CA TYR A 141 2.03 25.89 -9.70
C TYR A 141 1.90 27.39 -9.79
N ASP A 142 3.05 28.06 -9.89
CA ASP A 142 3.14 29.46 -10.24
C ASP A 142 3.09 29.69 -11.78
N ASP A 143 3.11 30.94 -12.19
CA ASP A 143 3.09 31.33 -13.62
C ASP A 143 4.38 30.91 -14.37
N ASN A 144 5.43 30.52 -13.65
CA ASN A 144 6.71 30.07 -14.18
C ASN A 144 6.86 28.53 -14.14
N ASP A 145 5.78 27.79 -13.90
CA ASP A 145 5.76 26.33 -13.78
C ASP A 145 6.58 25.77 -12.60
N ASN A 146 6.86 26.58 -11.57
CA ASN A 146 7.43 26.08 -10.31
C ASN A 146 6.32 25.63 -9.35
N ILE A 147 6.63 24.65 -8.51
CA ILE A 147 5.70 24.18 -7.48
C ILE A 147 5.51 25.30 -6.45
N ARG A 148 4.28 25.76 -6.29
CA ARG A 148 3.87 26.72 -5.26
C ARG A 148 3.42 26.03 -3.98
N GLY A 149 2.88 24.83 -4.07
CA GLY A 149 2.37 24.07 -2.94
C GLY A 149 1.60 22.83 -3.36
N ILE A 150 0.87 22.28 -2.40
CA ILE A 150 -0.05 21.15 -2.61
C ILE A 150 -1.42 21.47 -2.01
N ILE A 151 -2.46 20.88 -2.57
CA ILE A 151 -3.78 20.80 -1.94
C ILE A 151 -3.99 19.36 -1.48
N GLN A 152 -4.38 19.20 -0.22
CA GLN A 152 -4.80 17.93 0.37
C GLN A 152 -6.29 17.91 0.64
N ASN A 153 -6.85 16.70 0.62
CA ASN A 153 -8.25 16.43 0.95
C ASN A 153 -8.31 15.26 1.94
N PRO A 154 -7.93 15.49 3.22
CA PRO A 154 -7.86 14.44 4.23
C PRO A 154 -9.22 14.11 4.83
N PRO A 155 -9.47 12.84 5.21
CA PRO A 155 -10.60 12.48 6.04
C PRO A 155 -10.44 13.07 7.46
N PRO A 156 -11.52 13.20 8.27
CA PRO A 156 -12.90 12.81 7.98
C PRO A 156 -13.71 13.88 7.22
N ASP A 157 -13.26 15.14 7.24
CA ASP A 157 -14.05 16.26 6.77
C ASP A 157 -13.92 16.50 5.26
N PHE A 158 -12.91 15.88 4.63
CA PHE A 158 -12.60 16.06 3.20
C PHE A 158 -12.54 17.54 2.75
N GLY A 159 -12.10 18.41 3.67
CA GLY A 159 -11.83 19.81 3.37
C GLY A 159 -10.55 19.96 2.56
N PHE A 160 -10.52 20.96 1.67
CA PHE A 160 -9.32 21.30 0.90
C PHE A 160 -8.37 22.14 1.77
N ILE A 161 -7.17 21.62 1.96
CA ILE A 161 -6.12 22.28 2.74
C ILE A 161 -4.95 22.59 1.82
N GLU A 162 -4.68 23.86 1.60
CA GLU A 162 -3.51 24.31 0.85
C GLU A 162 -2.29 24.40 1.78
N ILE A 163 -1.19 23.76 1.36
CA ILE A 163 0.10 23.82 2.05
C ILE A 163 1.12 24.43 1.07
N PRO A 164 1.64 25.63 1.38
CA PRO A 164 2.60 26.30 0.50
C PRO A 164 3.97 25.62 0.54
N VAL A 165 4.72 25.71 -0.54
CA VAL A 165 6.02 25.03 -0.70
C VAL A 165 7.04 25.45 0.36
N GLU A 166 6.96 26.66 0.90
CA GLU A 166 7.85 27.17 1.96
C GLU A 166 7.69 26.42 3.29
N LYS A 167 6.57 25.69 3.44
CA LYS A 167 6.29 24.81 4.58
C LYS A 167 6.42 23.34 4.27
N LEU A 168 6.91 22.99 3.08
CA LEU A 168 7.01 21.62 2.64
C LEU A 168 8.47 21.18 2.45
N LEU A 169 8.78 20.00 2.96
CA LEU A 169 9.94 19.22 2.54
C LEU A 169 9.45 18.14 1.59
N LEU A 170 9.85 18.22 0.35
CA LEU A 170 9.47 17.27 -0.70
C LEU A 170 10.66 16.37 -1.02
N PHE A 171 10.50 15.09 -0.72
CA PHE A 171 11.44 14.04 -1.08
C PHE A 171 10.88 13.25 -2.26
N LYS A 172 11.73 12.92 -3.21
CA LYS A 172 11.32 12.15 -4.39
C LYS A 172 12.45 11.29 -4.92
N THR A 173 12.07 10.19 -5.52
CA THR A 173 12.96 9.38 -6.33
C THR A 173 13.33 10.11 -7.62
N LYS A 174 14.03 9.44 -8.52
CA LYS A 174 14.36 9.99 -9.83
C LYS A 174 13.09 10.42 -10.58
N SER A 175 12.91 11.72 -10.76
CA SER A 175 11.83 12.25 -11.56
C SER A 175 12.23 12.36 -13.03
N ARG A 176 11.24 12.21 -13.90
CA ARG A 176 11.38 12.49 -15.32
C ARG A 176 10.55 13.73 -15.66
N LYS A 177 11.08 14.59 -16.53
CA LYS A 177 10.36 15.75 -17.07
C LYS A 177 9.77 16.70 -15.99
N GLY A 178 10.44 16.83 -14.84
CA GLY A 178 10.00 17.73 -13.78
C GLY A 178 8.78 17.27 -12.99
N ASN A 179 8.35 16.01 -13.13
CA ASN A 179 7.25 15.46 -12.33
C ASN A 179 7.61 15.48 -10.83
N PRO A 180 6.81 16.10 -9.96
CA PRO A 180 7.06 16.12 -8.51
C PRO A 180 6.83 14.77 -7.84
N GLU A 181 5.98 13.90 -8.40
CA GLU A 181 5.63 12.61 -7.80
C GLU A 181 6.75 11.58 -7.92
N GLY A 182 7.79 11.83 -8.71
CA GLY A 182 8.86 10.88 -8.90
C GLY A 182 8.36 9.57 -9.54
N ARG A 183 9.01 8.46 -9.21
CA ARG A 183 8.61 7.14 -9.67
C ARG A 183 8.91 6.10 -8.60
N SER A 184 7.91 5.33 -8.19
CA SER A 184 8.09 4.21 -7.26
C SER A 184 9.20 3.26 -7.73
N ILE A 185 10.05 2.82 -6.81
CA ILE A 185 11.05 1.77 -7.11
C ILE A 185 10.36 0.43 -7.39
N LEU A 186 9.14 0.23 -6.89
CA LEU A 186 8.35 -0.98 -7.10
C LEU A 186 7.74 -1.06 -8.49
N ARG A 187 7.74 0.06 -9.25
CA ARG A 187 7.14 0.12 -10.57
C ARG A 187 7.63 -0.96 -11.54
N ASN A 188 8.88 -1.32 -11.47
CA ASN A 188 9.45 -2.33 -12.35
C ASN A 188 9.06 -3.75 -11.91
N ALA A 189 8.84 -3.98 -10.62
CA ALA A 189 8.42 -5.26 -10.06
C ALA A 189 6.91 -5.53 -10.22
N TYR A 190 6.12 -4.49 -10.56
CA TYR A 190 4.65 -4.60 -10.62
C TYR A 190 4.15 -5.76 -11.49
N ARG A 191 4.73 -5.95 -12.68
CA ARG A 191 4.28 -7.00 -13.61
C ARG A 191 4.45 -8.39 -13.00
N ASP A 192 5.63 -8.67 -12.47
CA ASP A 192 5.97 -9.98 -11.92
C ASP A 192 5.16 -10.26 -10.65
N TRP A 193 5.01 -9.25 -9.79
CA TRP A 193 4.15 -9.31 -8.61
C TRP A 193 2.68 -9.61 -8.99
N TYR A 194 2.14 -8.93 -10.01
CA TYR A 194 0.77 -9.15 -10.47
C TYR A 194 0.56 -10.59 -10.95
N PHE A 195 1.50 -11.14 -11.73
CA PHE A 195 1.42 -12.52 -12.19
C PHE A 195 1.60 -13.52 -11.04
N LYS A 196 2.57 -13.29 -10.13
CA LYS A 196 2.77 -14.12 -8.92
C LYS A 196 1.45 -14.23 -8.15
N ARG A 197 0.82 -13.12 -7.83
CA ARG A 197 -0.45 -13.07 -7.12
C ARG A 197 -1.55 -13.86 -7.83
N ARG A 198 -1.71 -13.67 -9.15
CA ARG A 198 -2.72 -14.39 -9.93
C ARG A 198 -2.47 -15.90 -9.99
N ILE A 199 -1.22 -16.30 -10.08
CA ILE A 199 -0.85 -17.72 -10.05
C ILE A 199 -1.17 -18.32 -8.68
N GLN A 200 -0.82 -17.65 -7.61
CA GLN A 200 -1.11 -18.09 -6.23
C GLN A 200 -2.62 -18.23 -5.98
N GLU A 201 -3.43 -17.28 -6.46
CA GLU A 201 -4.90 -17.37 -6.39
C GLU A 201 -5.42 -18.62 -7.12
N ILE A 202 -4.96 -18.85 -8.36
CA ILE A 202 -5.39 -20.00 -9.18
C ILE A 202 -4.90 -21.31 -8.54
N GLU A 203 -3.68 -21.34 -8.04
CA GLU A 203 -3.11 -22.51 -7.38
C GLU A 203 -3.87 -22.83 -6.09
N GLY A 204 -4.19 -21.83 -5.27
CA GLY A 204 -5.01 -22.00 -4.07
C GLY A 204 -6.38 -22.61 -4.38
N ILE A 205 -7.08 -22.08 -5.39
CA ILE A 205 -8.36 -22.63 -5.85
C ILE A 205 -8.18 -24.06 -6.39
N GLY A 206 -7.08 -24.32 -7.12
CA GLY A 206 -6.78 -25.66 -7.63
C GLY A 206 -6.53 -26.67 -6.52
N ILE A 207 -5.77 -26.29 -5.49
CA ILE A 207 -5.51 -27.13 -4.33
C ILE A 207 -6.80 -27.40 -3.55
N GLU A 208 -7.61 -26.38 -3.31
CA GLU A 208 -8.89 -26.51 -2.62
C GLU A 208 -9.80 -27.51 -3.36
N ARG A 209 -9.92 -27.39 -4.69
CA ARG A 209 -10.72 -28.30 -5.52
C ARG A 209 -10.17 -29.72 -5.55
N ASP A 210 -8.84 -29.88 -5.61
CA ASP A 210 -8.22 -31.21 -5.56
C ASP A 210 -8.42 -31.89 -4.19
N LEU A 211 -8.32 -31.14 -3.09
CA LEU A 211 -8.55 -31.66 -1.75
C LEU A 211 -10.02 -31.99 -1.48
N ALA A 212 -10.93 -31.18 -1.98
CA ALA A 212 -12.36 -31.43 -1.88
C ALA A 212 -12.81 -32.58 -2.81
N GLY A 213 -12.13 -32.77 -3.95
CA GLY A 213 -12.53 -33.61 -5.03
C GLY A 213 -13.71 -33.04 -5.83
N PHE A 214 -13.82 -33.41 -7.09
CA PHE A 214 -14.98 -33.07 -7.92
C PHE A 214 -16.09 -34.08 -7.69
N PRO A 215 -17.23 -33.70 -7.07
CA PRO A 215 -18.29 -34.66 -6.78
C PRO A 215 -18.99 -35.09 -8.05
N VAL A 216 -19.07 -36.39 -8.26
CA VAL A 216 -19.82 -37.02 -9.34
C VAL A 216 -20.81 -38.01 -8.75
N LEU A 217 -22.09 -37.76 -8.95
CA LEU A 217 -23.17 -38.64 -8.53
C LEU A 217 -23.64 -39.45 -9.74
N THR A 218 -23.52 -40.77 -9.67
CA THR A 218 -23.92 -41.67 -10.74
C THR A 218 -25.24 -42.35 -10.40
N ALA A 219 -26.19 -42.30 -11.31
CA ALA A 219 -27.47 -43.00 -11.19
C ALA A 219 -27.32 -44.51 -11.38
N PRO A 220 -28.20 -45.36 -10.80
CA PRO A 220 -28.16 -46.79 -11.02
C PRO A 220 -28.47 -47.14 -12.47
N GLU A 221 -27.97 -48.30 -12.91
CA GLU A 221 -28.21 -48.83 -14.26
C GLU A 221 -29.72 -48.97 -14.53
N GLY A 222 -30.15 -48.48 -15.70
CA GLY A 222 -31.56 -48.54 -16.12
C GLY A 222 -32.40 -47.32 -15.73
N LEU A 223 -31.88 -46.36 -14.96
CA LEU A 223 -32.57 -45.12 -14.65
C LEU A 223 -32.07 -43.98 -15.56
N ASP A 224 -32.92 -43.58 -16.52
CA ASP A 224 -32.60 -42.46 -17.42
C ASP A 224 -33.08 -41.14 -16.84
N ILE A 225 -32.21 -40.50 -16.00
CA ILE A 225 -32.47 -39.19 -15.38
C ILE A 225 -32.47 -38.03 -16.38
N TRP A 226 -32.08 -38.29 -17.64
CA TRP A 226 -32.04 -37.27 -18.69
C TRP A 226 -33.34 -37.21 -19.51
N ASN A 227 -34.31 -38.08 -19.23
CA ASN A 227 -35.60 -38.07 -19.90
C ASN A 227 -36.42 -36.84 -19.42
N ALA A 228 -36.44 -35.79 -20.24
CA ALA A 228 -37.16 -34.54 -19.93
C ALA A 228 -38.69 -34.62 -20.10
N GLU A 229 -39.21 -35.70 -20.68
CA GLU A 229 -40.64 -35.88 -20.86
C GLU A 229 -41.33 -36.44 -19.61
N ASP A 230 -40.58 -37.05 -18.69
CA ASP A 230 -41.07 -37.58 -17.43
C ASP A 230 -40.84 -36.61 -16.28
N PRO A 231 -41.90 -36.03 -15.72
CA PRO A 231 -41.78 -35.08 -14.59
C PRO A 231 -41.12 -35.67 -13.35
N GLU A 232 -41.23 -36.98 -13.11
CA GLU A 232 -40.58 -37.66 -12.00
C GLU A 232 -39.08 -37.73 -12.19
N MET A 233 -38.62 -38.03 -13.42
CA MET A 233 -37.18 -38.04 -13.76
C MET A 233 -36.58 -36.64 -13.67
N VAL A 234 -37.30 -35.63 -14.07
CA VAL A 234 -36.88 -34.23 -13.92
C VAL A 234 -36.71 -33.84 -12.41
N ALA A 235 -37.63 -34.26 -11.55
CA ALA A 235 -37.53 -34.01 -10.12
C ALA A 235 -36.32 -34.74 -9.49
N ILE A 236 -36.08 -36.00 -9.87
CA ILE A 236 -34.92 -36.78 -9.41
C ILE A 236 -33.61 -36.13 -9.86
N LYS A 237 -33.52 -35.70 -11.13
CA LYS A 237 -32.37 -35.00 -11.65
C LYS A 237 -32.08 -33.72 -10.87
N ASN A 238 -33.08 -32.89 -10.67
CA ASN A 238 -32.92 -31.65 -9.91
C ASN A 238 -32.46 -31.89 -8.46
N ALA A 239 -32.97 -32.94 -7.81
CA ALA A 239 -32.54 -33.33 -6.47
C ALA A 239 -31.09 -33.79 -6.47
N ALA A 240 -30.67 -34.60 -7.49
CA ALA A 240 -29.30 -35.04 -7.64
C ALA A 240 -28.33 -33.90 -7.92
N GLU A 241 -28.70 -32.96 -8.79
CA GLU A 241 -27.92 -31.74 -9.05
C GLU A 241 -27.75 -30.88 -7.79
N ASN A 242 -28.83 -30.70 -7.01
CA ASN A 242 -28.77 -29.99 -5.74
C ASN A 242 -27.81 -30.65 -4.72
N ILE A 243 -27.82 -31.97 -4.64
CA ILE A 243 -26.89 -32.72 -3.80
C ILE A 243 -25.45 -32.41 -4.21
N VAL A 244 -25.12 -32.58 -5.50
CA VAL A 244 -23.75 -32.37 -6.01
C VAL A 244 -23.27 -30.92 -5.83
N GLN A 245 -24.15 -29.93 -6.05
CA GLN A 245 -23.80 -28.53 -5.94
C GLN A 245 -23.60 -28.08 -4.48
N ASN A 246 -24.28 -28.71 -3.52
CA ASN A 246 -24.23 -28.35 -2.10
C ASN A 246 -23.29 -29.21 -1.26
N ILE A 247 -22.64 -30.21 -1.84
CA ILE A 247 -21.62 -30.98 -1.11
C ILE A 247 -20.41 -30.10 -0.81
N ARG A 248 -20.22 -29.82 0.49
CA ARG A 248 -19.04 -29.14 1.02
C ARG A 248 -18.41 -30.02 2.09
N ARG A 249 -17.11 -30.24 1.98
CA ARG A 249 -16.36 -31.13 2.88
C ARG A 249 -16.23 -30.56 4.30
N ASP A 250 -16.44 -29.26 4.46
CA ASP A 250 -16.36 -28.51 5.73
C ASP A 250 -17.69 -28.40 6.49
N SER A 251 -18.83 -28.69 5.86
CA SER A 251 -20.15 -28.46 6.44
C SER A 251 -21.06 -29.71 6.50
N LEU A 252 -20.70 -30.81 5.82
CA LEU A 252 -21.48 -32.04 5.79
C LEU A 252 -20.60 -33.24 6.13
N GLU A 253 -20.86 -33.88 7.27
CA GLU A 253 -20.12 -35.05 7.75
C GLU A 253 -20.49 -36.36 7.01
N GLY A 254 -21.54 -36.35 6.17
CA GLY A 254 -21.95 -37.51 5.39
C GLY A 254 -23.15 -37.27 4.49
N LEU A 255 -23.30 -38.14 3.53
CA LEU A 255 -24.44 -38.18 2.59
C LEU A 255 -25.10 -39.56 2.65
N VAL A 256 -26.43 -39.56 2.76
CA VAL A 256 -27.22 -40.76 2.60
C VAL A 256 -27.74 -40.80 1.16
N ALA A 257 -27.22 -41.69 0.36
CA ALA A 257 -27.70 -41.93 -1.03
C ALA A 257 -28.67 -43.08 -1.07
N PRO A 258 -29.69 -43.03 -1.96
CA PRO A 258 -30.57 -44.16 -2.22
C PRO A 258 -29.82 -45.37 -2.78
N ASN A 259 -30.38 -46.56 -2.64
CA ASN A 259 -29.73 -47.77 -3.12
C ASN A 259 -29.43 -47.71 -4.61
N GLY A 260 -28.22 -48.06 -5.00
CA GLY A 260 -27.75 -48.05 -6.40
C GLY A 260 -27.16 -46.72 -6.87
N TRP A 261 -27.27 -45.63 -6.13
CA TRP A 261 -26.58 -44.38 -6.41
C TRP A 261 -25.16 -44.43 -5.89
N GLU A 262 -24.21 -43.98 -6.69
CA GLU A 262 -22.80 -43.94 -6.29
C GLU A 262 -22.26 -42.51 -6.36
N LEU A 263 -21.79 -41.99 -5.21
CA LEU A 263 -21.08 -40.73 -5.15
C LEU A 263 -19.57 -40.97 -5.19
N LYS A 264 -18.89 -40.42 -6.20
CA LYS A 264 -17.45 -40.42 -6.30
C LYS A 264 -16.91 -39.02 -6.24
N LEU A 265 -15.81 -38.84 -5.51
CA LEU A 265 -15.02 -37.60 -5.53
C LEU A 265 -13.84 -37.84 -6.49
N LEU A 266 -13.89 -37.21 -7.66
CA LEU A 266 -12.80 -37.28 -8.62
C LEU A 266 -11.71 -36.30 -8.17
N THR A 267 -10.56 -36.82 -7.86
CA THR A 267 -9.34 -36.02 -7.63
C THR A 267 -8.42 -36.18 -8.84
N SER A 268 -7.70 -35.15 -9.20
CA SER A 268 -6.67 -35.25 -10.21
C SER A 268 -5.54 -36.13 -9.67
N GLY A 269 -5.55 -37.43 -9.94
CA GLY A 269 -4.58 -38.42 -9.46
C GLY A 269 -3.16 -38.27 -10.02
N GLY A 270 -2.69 -37.04 -10.23
CA GLY A 270 -1.33 -36.72 -10.61
C GLY A 270 -0.54 -36.27 -9.41
N GLN A 271 0.59 -36.95 -9.14
CA GLN A 271 1.60 -36.43 -8.21
C GLN A 271 2.03 -35.02 -8.68
N ARG A 272 1.47 -33.99 -8.07
CA ARG A 272 2.08 -32.66 -8.12
C ARG A 272 3.30 -32.69 -7.20
N GLN A 273 4.49 -32.74 -7.75
CA GLN A 273 5.69 -32.33 -7.04
C GLN A 273 5.58 -30.83 -6.78
N VAL A 274 5.43 -30.46 -5.52
CA VAL A 274 5.54 -29.08 -5.02
C VAL A 274 7.02 -28.75 -4.93
#